data_849c5ea4aadcbd76e5648e4cb5d912fe
#
_entry.id   849c5ea4aadcbd76e5648e4cb5d912fe
#
_cell.length_a   1.000
_cell.length_b   1.000
_cell.length_c   1.000
_cell.angle_alpha   90.00
_cell.angle_beta   90.00
_cell.angle_gamma   90.00
#
_symmetry.space_group_name_H-M   'P 1'
#
loop_
_entity.id
_entity.type
_entity.pdbx_description
1 polymer ?
#
loop_
_entity_poly.entity_id
_entity_poly.type
_entity_poly.pdbx_seq_one_letter_code
_entity_poly.pdbx_strand_id
1 'polypeptide(L)'
;LDWIVEHVKQHPRFQADVPRFADPAAKADYAAGLRKALAQVLRAPGLLEGFRRTANLNAQPQPATGTPWSESAPDDRLIALLTPRRLRIKRGDQETILLVAMGKRLGFPEDAAPLLHFLSDRAPVPVAEFYNRFGSEFEREELSDLLSVLSTAGIIGLREPQSI
;
A
#
# COMPACT_ATOMS: atom_id res chain seq x y z
N LEU A 1 -1.77 3.36 -15.20
CA LEU A 1 -1.41 3.37 -16.64
C LEU A 1 0.00 3.92 -16.87
N ASP A 2 0.43 4.93 -16.10
CA ASP A 2 1.72 5.64 -16.28
C ASP A 2 2.94 4.71 -16.19
N TRP A 3 2.93 3.72 -15.30
CA TRP A 3 4.03 2.76 -15.18
C TRP A 3 4.23 1.91 -16.45
N ILE A 4 3.13 1.46 -17.08
CA ILE A 4 3.21 0.72 -18.36
C ILE A 4 3.78 1.64 -19.44
N VAL A 5 3.33 2.89 -19.47
CA VAL A 5 3.80 3.90 -20.44
C VAL A 5 5.30 4.13 -20.27
N GLU A 6 5.78 4.31 -19.04
CA GLU A 6 7.22 4.48 -18.78
C GLU A 6 8.05 3.25 -19.17
N HIS A 7 7.53 2.04 -18.92
CA HIS A 7 8.23 0.81 -19.31
C HIS A 7 8.24 0.60 -20.83
N VAL A 8 7.16 0.95 -21.49
CA VAL A 8 7.06 0.92 -22.96
C VAL A 8 7.99 1.95 -23.60
N LYS A 9 8.08 3.16 -23.05
CA LYS A 9 8.99 4.22 -23.55
C LYS A 9 10.48 3.81 -23.54
N GLN A 10 10.88 2.91 -22.63
CA GLN A 10 12.25 2.42 -22.57
C GLN A 10 12.59 1.42 -23.70
N HIS A 11 11.60 0.87 -24.39
CA HIS A 11 11.84 -0.07 -25.47
C HIS A 11 12.30 0.66 -26.74
N PRO A 12 13.42 0.28 -27.41
CA PRO A 12 14.00 1.02 -28.53
C PRO A 12 13.03 1.33 -29.67
N ARG A 13 12.07 0.44 -29.92
CA ARG A 13 11.04 0.65 -30.96
C ARG A 13 10.11 1.83 -30.70
N PHE A 14 9.87 2.18 -29.44
CA PHE A 14 9.02 3.33 -29.07
C PHE A 14 9.82 4.63 -29.01
N GLN A 15 11.15 4.55 -29.03
CA GLN A 15 12.04 5.70 -29.11
C GLN A 15 12.37 6.05 -30.60
N ALA A 16 12.08 5.14 -31.53
CA ALA A 16 12.30 5.37 -32.94
C ALA A 16 11.29 6.39 -33.51
N ASP A 17 11.75 7.22 -34.41
CA ASP A 17 10.91 8.20 -35.09
C ASP A 17 9.78 7.54 -35.88
N VAL A 18 8.58 8.11 -35.74
CA VAL A 18 7.41 7.66 -36.50
C VAL A 18 7.63 8.00 -37.97
N PRO A 19 7.55 7.04 -38.90
CA PRO A 19 7.77 7.27 -40.31
C PRO A 19 6.59 8.05 -40.93
N ARG A 20 6.56 9.37 -40.69
CA ARG A 20 5.42 10.23 -41.07
C ARG A 20 5.21 10.29 -42.60
N PHE A 21 6.30 10.24 -43.37
CA PHE A 21 6.30 10.37 -44.83
C PHE A 21 6.50 9.02 -45.55
N ALA A 22 6.49 7.91 -44.85
CA ALA A 22 6.62 6.60 -45.45
C ALA A 22 5.34 6.20 -46.23
N ASP A 23 5.51 5.28 -47.14
CA ASP A 23 4.40 4.66 -47.86
C ASP A 23 3.49 3.83 -46.94
N PRO A 24 2.30 3.43 -47.40
CA PRO A 24 1.34 2.68 -46.56
C PRO A 24 1.89 1.35 -46.08
N ALA A 25 2.74 0.65 -46.84
CA ALA A 25 3.33 -0.63 -46.48
C ALA A 25 4.32 -0.45 -45.34
N ALA A 26 5.22 0.50 -45.39
CA ALA A 26 6.18 0.83 -44.34
C ALA A 26 5.49 1.30 -43.05
N LYS A 27 4.37 2.03 -43.14
CA LYS A 27 3.55 2.39 -41.98
C LYS A 27 2.89 1.15 -41.34
N ALA A 28 2.40 0.21 -42.14
CA ALA A 28 1.80 -1.04 -41.64
C ALA A 28 2.86 -1.89 -40.94
N ASP A 29 4.06 -2.03 -41.48
CA ASP A 29 5.19 -2.76 -40.91
C ASP A 29 5.65 -2.12 -39.58
N TYR A 30 5.71 -0.78 -39.54
CA TYR A 30 6.02 -0.05 -38.31
C TYR A 30 4.99 -0.32 -37.25
N ALA A 31 3.70 -0.24 -37.57
CA ALA A 31 2.60 -0.52 -36.65
C ALA A 31 2.59 -1.98 -36.15
N ALA A 32 2.89 -2.94 -37.03
CA ALA A 32 3.04 -4.37 -36.64
C ALA A 32 4.22 -4.56 -35.69
N GLY A 33 5.35 -3.89 -35.94
CA GLY A 33 6.52 -3.89 -35.09
C GLY A 33 6.23 -3.32 -33.67
N LEU A 34 5.47 -2.22 -33.60
CA LEU A 34 5.04 -1.65 -32.31
C LEU A 34 4.12 -2.59 -31.53
N ARG A 35 3.15 -3.22 -32.20
CA ARG A 35 2.27 -4.21 -31.55
C ARG A 35 3.07 -5.39 -30.99
N LYS A 36 4.05 -5.89 -31.74
CA LYS A 36 4.94 -6.98 -31.29
C LYS A 36 5.77 -6.55 -30.08
N ALA A 37 6.36 -5.37 -30.10
CA ALA A 37 7.12 -4.82 -28.99
C ALA A 37 6.25 -4.65 -27.75
N LEU A 38 5.02 -4.12 -27.88
CA LEU A 38 4.06 -4.01 -26.78
C LEU A 38 3.70 -5.38 -26.20
N ALA A 39 3.44 -6.36 -27.06
CA ALA A 39 3.14 -7.71 -26.62
C ALA A 39 4.32 -8.36 -25.88
N GLN A 40 5.56 -8.06 -26.25
CA GLN A 40 6.75 -8.53 -25.52
C GLN A 40 6.86 -7.90 -24.14
N VAL A 41 6.65 -6.58 -24.04
CA VAL A 41 6.65 -5.87 -22.75
C VAL A 41 5.56 -6.43 -21.83
N LEU A 42 4.35 -6.67 -22.35
CA LEU A 42 3.24 -7.21 -21.58
C LEU A 42 3.45 -8.68 -21.12
N ARG A 43 4.30 -9.42 -21.82
CA ARG A 43 4.65 -10.81 -21.46
C ARG A 43 5.92 -10.91 -20.62
N ALA A 44 6.61 -9.81 -20.36
CA ALA A 44 7.86 -9.85 -19.61
C ALA A 44 7.65 -10.46 -18.22
N PRO A 45 8.48 -11.40 -17.80
CA PRO A 45 8.43 -11.96 -16.47
C PRO A 45 8.66 -10.84 -15.44
N GLY A 46 7.84 -10.78 -14.40
CA GLY A 46 7.93 -9.74 -13.37
C GLY A 46 7.16 -8.44 -13.67
N LEU A 47 6.48 -8.31 -14.82
CA LEU A 47 5.64 -7.14 -15.14
C LEU A 47 4.64 -6.84 -14.02
N LEU A 48 3.94 -7.86 -13.53
CA LEU A 48 2.93 -7.71 -12.47
C LEU A 48 3.58 -7.32 -11.14
N GLU A 49 4.76 -7.85 -10.84
CA GLU A 49 5.54 -7.52 -9.65
C GLU A 49 6.05 -6.06 -9.72
N GLY A 50 6.60 -5.66 -10.86
CA GLY A 50 7.02 -4.28 -11.13
C GLY A 50 5.86 -3.29 -11.02
N PHE A 51 4.71 -3.61 -11.61
CA PHE A 51 3.49 -2.81 -11.49
C PHE A 51 3.04 -2.68 -10.03
N ARG A 52 3.00 -3.80 -9.28
CA ARG A 52 2.63 -3.77 -7.85
C ARG A 52 3.62 -2.95 -7.03
N ARG A 53 4.92 -3.05 -7.32
CA ARG A 53 5.97 -2.29 -6.64
C ARG A 53 5.78 -0.79 -6.87
N THR A 54 5.59 -0.38 -8.11
CA THR A 54 5.41 1.04 -8.49
C THR A 54 4.07 1.58 -8.00
N ALA A 55 2.99 0.80 -8.10
CA ALA A 55 1.70 1.19 -7.54
C ALA A 55 1.75 1.36 -6.01
N ASN A 56 2.57 0.56 -5.31
CA ASN A 56 2.77 0.73 -3.87
C ASN A 56 3.66 1.93 -3.53
N LEU A 57 4.63 2.28 -4.39
CA LEU A 57 5.49 3.46 -4.22
C LEU A 57 4.75 4.76 -4.55
N ASN A 58 3.90 4.73 -5.58
CA ASN A 58 3.13 5.88 -6.06
C ASN A 58 1.71 5.95 -5.44
N ALA A 59 1.35 5.03 -4.56
CA ALA A 59 0.16 5.18 -3.75
C ALA A 59 0.35 6.43 -2.88
N GLN A 60 -0.03 7.58 -3.43
CA GLN A 60 -0.21 8.77 -2.62
C GLN A 60 -1.13 8.37 -1.46
N PRO A 61 -0.81 8.74 -0.22
CA PRO A 61 -1.75 8.58 0.86
C PRO A 61 -3.04 9.25 0.38
N GLN A 62 -4.10 8.48 0.17
CA GLN A 62 -5.42 9.06 0.02
C GLN A 62 -5.58 9.99 1.22
N PRO A 63 -6.07 11.23 1.03
CA PRO A 63 -6.29 12.12 2.14
C PRO A 63 -7.05 11.31 3.19
N ALA A 64 -6.45 11.22 4.36
CA ALA A 64 -6.94 10.37 5.42
C ALA A 64 -8.39 10.77 5.71
N THR A 65 -9.36 9.95 5.31
CA THR A 65 -10.78 10.14 5.64
C THR A 65 -11.06 9.78 7.11
N GLY A 66 -10.03 9.77 7.94
CA GLY A 66 -10.08 9.52 9.37
C GLY A 66 -9.39 10.65 10.14
N THR A 67 -9.88 10.93 11.34
CA THR A 67 -9.19 11.79 12.28
C THR A 67 -7.90 11.11 12.74
N PRO A 68 -6.78 11.83 12.92
CA PRO A 68 -5.58 11.27 13.53
C PRO A 68 -5.89 10.66 14.90
N TRP A 69 -5.08 9.66 15.29
CA TRP A 69 -5.16 9.09 16.62
C TRP A 69 -4.88 10.16 17.69
N SER A 70 -5.64 10.08 18.78
CA SER A 70 -5.42 10.86 20.00
C SER A 70 -5.67 9.98 21.21
N GLU A 71 -4.85 10.10 22.24
CA GLU A 71 -5.04 9.38 23.51
C GLU A 71 -6.39 9.65 24.17
N SER A 72 -6.98 10.80 23.89
CA SER A 72 -8.33 11.18 24.34
C SER A 72 -9.44 10.71 23.40
N ALA A 73 -9.14 9.80 22.47
CA ALA A 73 -10.15 9.29 21.56
C ALA A 73 -11.28 8.61 22.34
N PRO A 74 -12.54 8.90 22.03
CA PRO A 74 -13.67 8.23 22.66
C PRO A 74 -13.67 6.73 22.39
N ASP A 75 -14.09 5.96 23.35
CA ASP A 75 -14.09 4.48 23.33
C ASP A 75 -14.97 3.88 22.22
N ASP A 76 -15.98 4.62 21.76
CA ASP A 76 -16.90 4.24 20.68
C ASP A 76 -16.35 4.50 19.27
N ARG A 77 -15.29 5.27 19.15
CA ARG A 77 -14.65 5.50 17.84
C ARG A 77 -14.07 4.21 17.29
N LEU A 78 -14.03 4.13 15.96
CA LEU A 78 -13.50 2.97 15.25
C LEU A 78 -12.07 3.23 14.79
N ILE A 79 -11.16 2.34 15.15
CA ILE A 79 -9.82 2.27 14.56
C ILE A 79 -9.99 1.62 13.17
N ALA A 80 -9.75 2.35 12.12
CA ALA A 80 -9.89 1.87 10.75
C ALA A 80 -8.56 1.91 9.99
N LEU A 81 -8.32 0.91 9.14
CA LEU A 81 -7.21 0.95 8.21
C LEU A 81 -7.49 2.00 7.13
N LEU A 82 -6.53 2.89 6.90
CA LEU A 82 -6.55 3.88 5.82
C LEU A 82 -5.93 3.31 4.52
N THR A 83 -5.41 2.09 4.59
CA THR A 83 -4.83 1.41 3.45
C THR A 83 -5.88 0.53 2.77
N PRO A 84 -5.94 0.49 1.43
CA PRO A 84 -6.90 -0.35 0.70
C PRO A 84 -6.53 -1.84 0.75
N ARG A 85 -5.43 -2.21 1.37
CA ARG A 85 -4.91 -3.58 1.43
C ARG A 85 -4.59 -3.98 2.86
N ARG A 86 -4.66 -5.30 3.13
CA ARG A 86 -4.18 -5.88 4.38
C ARG A 86 -2.72 -5.50 4.63
N LEU A 87 -2.40 -5.29 5.89
CA LEU A 87 -1.03 -5.01 6.32
C LEU A 87 -0.14 -6.21 5.99
N ARG A 88 1.07 -5.96 5.50
CA ARG A 88 2.07 -7.00 5.32
C ARG A 88 3.01 -7.00 6.50
N ILE A 89 2.87 -8.01 7.33
CA ILE A 89 3.73 -8.23 8.50
C ILE A 89 4.75 -9.29 8.11
N LYS A 90 6.03 -8.97 8.28
CA LYS A 90 7.15 -9.88 8.01
C LYS A 90 8.03 -9.95 9.23
N ARG A 91 8.65 -11.12 9.44
CA ARG A 91 9.71 -11.23 10.44
C ARG A 91 10.92 -10.41 9.99
N GLY A 92 11.42 -9.56 10.86
CA GLY A 92 12.66 -8.82 10.68
C GLY A 92 13.84 -9.56 11.29
N ASP A 93 14.96 -8.85 11.46
CA ASP A 93 16.12 -9.36 12.17
C ASP A 93 16.00 -9.04 13.67
N GLN A 94 16.59 -9.88 14.53
CA GLN A 94 16.72 -9.64 15.98
C GLN A 94 15.40 -9.33 16.70
N GLU A 95 14.49 -10.31 16.78
CA GLU A 95 13.22 -10.19 17.54
C GLU A 95 12.36 -8.97 17.13
N THR A 96 12.48 -8.55 15.88
CA THR A 96 11.68 -7.47 15.31
C THR A 96 10.74 -7.98 14.24
N ILE A 97 9.65 -7.27 14.06
CA ILE A 97 8.74 -7.44 12.92
C ILE A 97 8.72 -6.19 12.07
N LEU A 98 8.60 -6.39 10.78
CA LEU A 98 8.51 -5.33 9.78
C LEU A 98 7.07 -5.25 9.26
N LEU A 99 6.43 -4.14 9.53
CA LEU A 99 5.17 -3.76 8.90
C LEU A 99 5.46 -3.03 7.60
N VAL A 100 4.93 -3.55 6.49
CA VAL A 100 5.05 -2.92 5.17
C VAL A 100 3.67 -2.51 4.69
N ALA A 101 3.43 -1.21 4.64
CA ALA A 101 2.19 -0.63 4.18
C ALA A 101 2.45 0.71 3.48
N MET A 102 1.74 1.00 2.40
CA MET A 102 1.80 2.27 1.65
C MET A 102 3.23 2.69 1.27
N GLY A 103 4.09 1.73 0.91
CA GLY A 103 5.49 2.00 0.59
C GLY A 103 6.39 2.29 1.79
N LYS A 104 5.85 2.37 3.00
CA LYS A 104 6.59 2.56 4.24
C LYS A 104 6.97 1.22 4.85
N ARG A 105 8.09 1.21 5.60
CA ARG A 105 8.54 0.09 6.41
C ARG A 105 8.68 0.58 7.84
N LEU A 106 7.94 -0.02 8.75
CA LEU A 106 7.99 0.28 10.17
C LEU A 106 8.46 -0.96 10.91
N GLY A 107 9.46 -0.80 11.77
CA GLY A 107 9.94 -1.85 12.65
C GLY A 107 9.21 -1.79 14.00
N PHE A 108 8.80 -2.94 14.51
CA PHE A 108 8.21 -3.08 15.83
C PHE A 108 8.85 -4.25 16.56
N PRO A 109 8.80 -4.30 17.89
CA PRO A 109 9.16 -5.50 18.65
C PRO A 109 8.28 -6.71 18.25
N GLU A 110 8.80 -7.93 18.40
CA GLU A 110 8.08 -9.15 17.98
C GLU A 110 6.75 -9.35 18.73
N ASP A 111 6.67 -8.90 19.97
CA ASP A 111 5.47 -8.93 20.81
C ASP A 111 4.32 -8.06 20.27
N ALA A 112 4.60 -7.04 19.46
CA ALA A 112 3.58 -6.26 18.76
C ALA A 112 2.88 -7.02 17.61
N ALA A 113 3.36 -8.21 17.22
CA ALA A 113 2.78 -8.98 16.12
C ALA A 113 1.28 -9.29 16.29
N PRO A 114 0.80 -9.75 17.45
CA PRO A 114 -0.63 -10.02 17.66
C PRO A 114 -1.50 -8.78 17.47
N LEU A 115 -1.03 -7.61 17.93
CA LEU A 115 -1.71 -6.32 17.79
C LEU A 115 -1.89 -5.94 16.31
N LEU A 116 -0.80 -6.03 15.54
CA LEU A 116 -0.80 -5.71 14.12
C LEU A 116 -1.63 -6.69 13.29
N HIS A 117 -1.60 -7.98 13.61
CA HIS A 117 -2.45 -8.99 12.96
C HIS A 117 -3.92 -8.74 13.27
N PHE A 118 -4.25 -8.44 14.51
CA PHE A 118 -5.62 -8.13 14.90
C PHE A 118 -6.17 -6.92 14.13
N LEU A 119 -5.40 -5.82 14.06
CA LEU A 119 -5.79 -4.65 13.29
C LEU A 119 -5.91 -4.96 11.79
N SER A 120 -5.00 -5.77 11.24
CA SER A 120 -5.05 -6.17 9.83
C SER A 120 -6.29 -6.97 9.46
N ASP A 121 -6.76 -7.83 10.37
CA ASP A 121 -7.82 -8.79 10.09
C ASP A 121 -9.21 -8.31 10.53
N ARG A 122 -9.26 -7.46 11.55
CA ARG A 122 -10.50 -7.05 12.21
C ARG A 122 -10.91 -5.60 12.00
N ALA A 123 -9.96 -4.71 11.63
CA ALA A 123 -10.34 -3.30 11.42
C ALA A 123 -11.42 -3.14 10.32
N PRO A 124 -12.44 -2.29 10.51
CA PRO A 124 -12.57 -1.34 11.61
C PRO A 124 -13.01 -1.99 12.94
N VAL A 125 -12.39 -1.57 14.06
CA VAL A 125 -12.63 -2.10 15.39
C VAL A 125 -12.81 -0.96 16.40
N PRO A 126 -13.76 -1.06 17.36
CA PRO A 126 -13.90 -0.05 18.41
C PRO A 126 -12.62 0.10 19.24
N VAL A 127 -12.31 1.33 19.64
CA VAL A 127 -11.17 1.63 20.52
C VAL A 127 -11.26 0.81 21.80
N ALA A 128 -12.45 0.76 22.43
CA ALA A 128 -12.69 -0.02 23.63
C ALA A 128 -12.39 -1.53 23.43
N GLU A 129 -12.77 -2.11 22.29
CA GLU A 129 -12.52 -3.52 22.01
C GLU A 129 -11.03 -3.82 21.92
N PHE A 130 -10.27 -2.92 21.26
CA PHE A 130 -8.82 -3.04 21.14
C PHE A 130 -8.14 -3.03 22.52
N TYR A 131 -8.47 -2.05 23.37
CA TYR A 131 -7.91 -1.96 24.69
C TYR A 131 -8.35 -3.11 25.63
N ASN A 132 -9.60 -3.51 25.57
CA ASN A 132 -10.10 -4.65 26.38
C ASN A 132 -9.42 -5.97 26.02
N ARG A 133 -9.08 -6.16 24.74
CA ARG A 133 -8.44 -7.39 24.28
C ARG A 133 -6.99 -7.49 24.69
N PHE A 134 -6.25 -6.39 24.65
CA PHE A 134 -4.81 -6.41 24.84
C PHE A 134 -4.32 -5.77 26.15
N GLY A 135 -5.20 -5.09 26.87
CA GLY A 135 -4.85 -4.41 28.11
C GLY A 135 -4.47 -5.33 29.28
N SER A 136 -4.58 -6.67 29.13
CA SER A 136 -4.03 -7.64 30.09
C SER A 136 -2.57 -8.00 29.83
N GLU A 137 -2.08 -7.75 28.59
CA GLU A 137 -0.73 -8.13 28.15
C GLU A 137 0.17 -6.92 27.95
N PHE A 138 -0.40 -5.75 27.68
CA PHE A 138 0.30 -4.51 27.39
C PHE A 138 -0.23 -3.36 28.25
N GLU A 139 0.65 -2.44 28.57
CA GLU A 139 0.23 -1.20 29.23
C GLU A 139 -0.56 -0.30 28.28
N ARG A 140 -1.48 0.51 28.81
CA ARG A 140 -2.30 1.42 28.01
C ARG A 140 -1.46 2.40 27.19
N GLU A 141 -0.35 2.83 27.74
CA GLU A 141 0.60 3.74 27.11
C GLU A 141 1.26 3.09 25.88
N GLU A 142 1.71 1.84 26.00
CA GLU A 142 2.32 1.07 24.90
C GLU A 142 1.34 0.87 23.74
N LEU A 143 0.08 0.56 24.04
CA LEU A 143 -0.99 0.41 23.04
C LEU A 143 -1.27 1.75 22.35
N SER A 144 -1.29 2.85 23.11
CA SER A 144 -1.48 4.20 22.57
C SER A 144 -0.33 4.63 21.68
N ASP A 145 0.91 4.34 22.08
CA ASP A 145 2.10 4.64 21.29
C ASP A 145 2.10 3.90 19.95
N LEU A 146 1.76 2.61 19.97
CA LEU A 146 1.61 1.83 18.74
C LEU A 146 0.57 2.46 17.80
N LEU A 147 -0.60 2.81 18.31
CA LEU A 147 -1.64 3.44 17.51
C LEU A 147 -1.21 4.84 17.00
N SER A 148 -0.47 5.60 17.81
CA SER A 148 0.09 6.91 17.43
C SER A 148 1.09 6.78 16.27
N VAL A 149 2.00 5.81 16.34
CA VAL A 149 2.98 5.52 15.26
C VAL A 149 2.27 5.13 13.99
N LEU A 150 1.29 4.23 14.06
CA LEU A 150 0.52 3.78 12.90
C LEU A 150 -0.31 4.91 12.28
N SER A 151 -0.89 5.79 13.11
CA SER A 151 -1.66 6.94 12.67
C SER A 151 -0.79 8.00 12.01
N THR A 152 0.37 8.33 12.62
CA THR A 152 1.36 9.25 12.05
C THR A 152 1.91 8.73 10.73
N ALA A 153 2.04 7.42 10.59
CA ALA A 153 2.40 6.80 9.32
C ALA A 153 1.26 6.82 8.29
N GLY A 154 0.03 7.21 8.68
CA GLY A 154 -1.15 7.22 7.81
C GLY A 154 -1.70 5.82 7.51
N ILE A 155 -1.39 4.83 8.35
CA ILE A 155 -1.85 3.45 8.19
C ILE A 155 -3.22 3.25 8.79
N ILE A 156 -3.47 3.86 9.94
CA ILE A 156 -4.77 3.87 10.62
C ILE A 156 -5.29 5.28 10.82
N GLY A 157 -6.59 5.38 11.08
CA GLY A 157 -7.25 6.61 11.53
C GLY A 157 -8.53 6.29 12.28
N LEU A 158 -9.04 7.28 13.01
CA LEU A 158 -10.31 7.17 13.73
C LEU A 158 -11.47 7.51 12.80
N ARG A 159 -12.52 6.71 12.89
CA ARG A 159 -13.82 6.96 12.21
C ARG A 159 -14.95 7.00 13.21
N GLU A 160 -16.00 7.68 12.85
CA GLU A 160 -17.27 7.61 13.60
C GLU A 160 -17.91 6.23 13.38
N PRO A 161 -18.55 5.66 14.42
CA PRO A 161 -19.40 4.51 14.23
C PRO A 161 -20.49 4.89 13.22
N GLN A 162 -20.66 4.07 12.17
CA GLN A 162 -21.76 4.31 11.24
C GLN A 162 -23.07 3.99 11.96
N SER A 163 -23.89 5.01 12.17
CA SER A 163 -25.27 4.81 12.60
C SER A 163 -26.00 4.06 11.49
N ILE A 164 -26.43 2.82 11.79
CA ILE A 164 -27.27 1.98 10.94
C ILE A 164 -28.69 2.52 11.00
#